data_193a3432f1caba7d9de91f0d2067829e
#
_entry.id   193a3432f1caba7d9de91f0d2067829e
#
_cell.length_a   1.000
_cell.length_b   1.000
_cell.length_c   1.000
_cell.angle_alpha   90.00
_cell.angle_beta   90.00
_cell.angle_gamma   90.00
#
_symmetry.space_group_name_H-M   'P 1'
#
loop_
_entity.id
_entity.type
_entity.pdbx_description
1 polymer ?
#
loop_
_entity_poly.entity_id
_entity_poly.type
_entity_poly.pdbx_seq_one_letter_code
_entity_poly.pdbx_strand_id
1 'polypeptide(L)'
;MIEVGNQSAIYVLYNDAQQPRWQVFRDYFQEGMPETSPEYPAEQPIRGFGMLWRDNATVRNRLGYLPTQRYEAPYNVILQTARDGSIYVNGQLRGTGPRFADAPPTFTFVLFPNNANWRNYDNQVAPPPVSGPTAIPPLGF
;
A
#
# COMPACT_ATOMS: atom_id res chain seq x y z
N MET A 1 -1.68 2.67 -2.90
CA MET A 1 -1.99 2.73 -1.46
C MET A 1 -2.33 1.34 -0.94
N ILE A 2 -1.93 1.05 0.27
CA ILE A 2 -2.16 -0.24 0.90
C ILE A 2 -2.74 0.02 2.29
N GLU A 3 -3.89 -0.55 2.58
CA GLU A 3 -4.49 -0.42 3.91
C GLU A 3 -4.09 -1.58 4.80
N VAL A 4 -3.67 -1.25 6.02
CA VAL A 4 -3.40 -2.21 7.08
C VAL A 4 -4.50 -2.04 8.11
N GLY A 5 -5.57 -2.83 7.96
CA GLY A 5 -6.84 -2.61 8.67
C GLY A 5 -6.73 -2.68 10.18
N ASN A 6 -5.93 -3.59 10.73
CA ASN A 6 -5.78 -3.73 12.18
C ASN A 6 -5.01 -2.56 12.82
N GLN A 7 -4.39 -1.70 12.02
CA GLN A 7 -3.69 -0.51 12.48
C GLN A 7 -4.42 0.77 12.09
N SER A 8 -5.51 0.68 11.34
CA SER A 8 -6.18 1.83 10.74
C SER A 8 -5.19 2.74 10.02
N ALA A 9 -4.30 2.14 9.25
CA ALA A 9 -3.21 2.83 8.59
C ALA A 9 -3.23 2.58 7.09
N ILE A 10 -2.91 3.63 6.32
CA ILE A 10 -2.77 3.56 4.88
C ILE A 10 -1.32 3.87 4.53
N TYR A 11 -0.67 2.92 3.88
CA TYR A 11 0.69 3.08 3.37
C TYR A 11 0.60 3.52 1.92
N VAL A 12 1.22 4.66 1.64
CA VAL A 12 1.27 5.23 0.29
C VAL A 12 2.67 5.04 -0.25
N LEU A 13 2.79 4.34 -1.38
CA LEU A 13 4.04 4.09 -2.06
C LEU A 13 4.03 4.87 -3.37
N TYR A 14 5.03 5.72 -3.56
CA TYR A 14 5.12 6.60 -4.72
C TYR A 14 6.12 6.06 -5.74
N ASN A 15 5.76 6.14 -7.00
CA ASN A 15 6.62 5.71 -8.11
C ASN A 15 7.54 6.81 -8.64
N ASP A 16 7.30 8.05 -8.23
CA ASP A 16 8.17 9.15 -8.64
C ASP A 16 9.50 9.13 -7.88
N ALA A 17 10.41 10.01 -8.26
CA ALA A 17 11.74 10.11 -7.65
C ALA A 17 11.78 11.05 -6.43
N GLN A 18 10.64 11.61 -6.05
CA GLN A 18 10.59 12.55 -4.92
C GLN A 18 10.67 11.81 -3.59
N GLN A 19 11.33 12.44 -2.64
CA GLN A 19 11.37 11.95 -1.26
C GLN A 19 10.29 12.60 -0.41
N PRO A 20 9.72 11.89 0.55
CA PRO A 20 9.87 10.47 0.79
C PRO A 20 9.14 9.65 -0.29
N ARG A 21 9.65 8.47 -0.61
CA ARG A 21 9.00 7.61 -1.59
C ARG A 21 7.90 6.75 -1.00
N TRP A 22 7.73 6.76 0.30
CA TRP A 22 6.59 6.16 0.95
C TRP A 22 6.23 6.95 2.20
N GLN A 23 4.97 6.90 2.58
CA GLN A 23 4.45 7.53 3.79
C GLN A 23 3.34 6.69 4.37
N VAL A 24 3.10 6.84 5.66
CA VAL A 24 1.97 6.21 6.32
C VAL A 24 1.05 7.28 6.88
N PHE A 25 -0.25 7.06 6.71
CA PHE A 25 -1.30 7.96 7.17
C PHE A 25 -2.32 7.17 7.97
N ARG A 26 -2.99 7.82 8.86
CA ARG A 26 -4.11 7.21 9.57
C ARG A 26 -5.34 7.18 8.66
N ASP A 27 -6.08 6.08 8.70
CA ASP A 27 -7.35 5.97 8.02
C ASP A 27 -8.45 6.52 8.94
N TYR A 28 -9.05 7.64 8.53
CA TYR A 28 -10.14 8.28 9.27
C TYR A 28 -11.53 7.96 8.71
N PHE A 29 -11.60 7.16 7.66
CA PHE A 29 -12.89 6.84 7.06
C PHE A 29 -13.74 6.00 8.01
N GLN A 30 -15.03 6.32 8.06
CA GLN A 30 -16.02 5.58 8.84
C GLN A 30 -17.21 5.26 7.95
N GLU A 31 -17.87 4.16 8.23
CA GLU A 31 -19.10 3.79 7.52
C GLU A 31 -20.14 4.92 7.61
N GLY A 32 -20.77 5.20 6.49
CA GLY A 32 -21.74 6.29 6.40
C GLY A 32 -21.14 7.59 5.86
N MET A 33 -19.83 7.72 5.83
CA MET A 33 -19.19 8.85 5.15
C MET A 33 -19.28 8.68 3.64
N PRO A 34 -19.29 9.79 2.87
CA PRO A 34 -19.26 9.71 1.41
C PRO A 34 -18.02 8.97 0.90
N GLU A 35 -18.21 8.00 0.03
CA GLU A 35 -17.11 7.23 -0.54
C GLU A 35 -16.34 8.01 -1.61
N THR A 36 -17.02 8.94 -2.27
CA THR A 36 -16.47 9.75 -3.35
C THR A 36 -16.94 11.19 -3.21
N SER A 37 -16.37 12.09 -4.02
CA SER A 37 -16.82 13.47 -4.11
C SER A 37 -17.15 13.83 -5.56
N PRO A 38 -18.25 14.56 -5.82
CA PRO A 38 -18.57 15.01 -7.16
C PRO A 38 -17.61 16.09 -7.69
N GLU A 39 -16.75 16.61 -6.84
CA GLU A 39 -15.72 17.58 -7.26
C GLU A 39 -14.61 16.95 -8.11
N TYR A 40 -14.49 15.63 -8.09
CA TYR A 40 -13.46 14.90 -8.78
C TYR A 40 -14.08 13.93 -9.80
N PRO A 41 -13.31 13.56 -10.85
CA PRO A 41 -13.77 12.57 -11.82
C PRO A 41 -14.08 11.21 -11.19
N ALA A 42 -14.80 10.37 -11.94
CA ALA A 42 -15.19 9.04 -11.47
C ALA A 42 -14.01 8.11 -11.18
N GLU A 43 -12.85 8.40 -11.74
CA GLU A 43 -11.61 7.63 -11.54
C GLU A 43 -10.90 7.99 -10.23
N GLN A 44 -11.65 8.38 -9.24
CA GLN A 44 -11.11 8.67 -7.91
C GLN A 44 -11.11 7.42 -7.03
N PRO A 45 -10.18 7.31 -6.07
CA PRO A 45 -10.24 6.25 -5.07
C PRO A 45 -11.47 6.40 -4.18
N ILE A 46 -11.87 5.32 -3.52
CA ILE A 46 -13.05 5.31 -2.67
C ILE A 46 -12.67 5.06 -1.21
N ARG A 47 -13.63 5.31 -0.32
CA ARG A 47 -13.55 5.01 1.12
C ARG A 47 -12.32 5.66 1.75
N GLY A 48 -11.53 4.90 2.53
CA GLY A 48 -10.36 5.44 3.22
C GLY A 48 -9.28 5.96 2.27
N PHE A 49 -9.01 5.25 1.20
CA PHE A 49 -8.09 5.72 0.17
C PHE A 49 -8.61 7.01 -0.47
N GLY A 50 -9.89 7.06 -0.76
CA GLY A 50 -10.51 8.25 -1.35
C GLY A 50 -10.45 9.45 -0.43
N MET A 51 -10.73 9.26 0.83
CA MET A 51 -10.68 10.33 1.82
C MET A 51 -9.27 10.92 1.93
N LEU A 52 -8.25 10.06 2.05
CA LEU A 52 -6.87 10.50 2.10
C LEU A 52 -6.48 11.25 0.80
N TRP A 53 -6.84 10.70 -0.34
CA TRP A 53 -6.51 11.26 -1.65
C TRP A 53 -7.14 12.64 -1.86
N ARG A 54 -8.40 12.79 -1.45
CA ARG A 54 -9.10 14.08 -1.57
C ARG A 54 -8.57 15.13 -0.60
N ASP A 55 -8.27 14.71 0.63
CA ASP A 55 -7.89 15.62 1.69
C ASP A 55 -6.41 16.02 1.65
N ASN A 56 -5.59 15.30 0.91
CA ASN A 56 -4.15 15.54 0.85
C ASN A 56 -3.71 15.79 -0.59
N ALA A 57 -3.48 17.07 -0.89
CA ALA A 57 -3.12 17.47 -2.25
C ALA A 57 -1.78 16.87 -2.71
N THR A 58 -0.82 16.71 -1.83
CA THR A 58 0.47 16.10 -2.18
C THR A 58 0.30 14.64 -2.56
N VAL A 59 -0.46 13.87 -1.79
CA VAL A 59 -0.78 12.48 -2.14
C VAL A 59 -1.50 12.42 -3.47
N ARG A 60 -2.53 13.24 -3.64
CA ARG A 60 -3.32 13.28 -4.88
C ARG A 60 -2.46 13.60 -6.08
N ASN A 61 -1.62 14.62 -5.98
CA ASN A 61 -0.79 15.05 -7.11
C ASN A 61 0.29 14.03 -7.46
N ARG A 62 0.82 13.34 -6.48
CA ARG A 62 1.87 12.33 -6.72
C ARG A 62 1.31 11.01 -7.24
N LEU A 63 0.13 10.61 -6.80
CA LEU A 63 -0.51 9.37 -7.25
C LEU A 63 -1.31 9.55 -8.52
N GLY A 64 -1.91 10.72 -8.73
CA GLY A 64 -2.81 10.97 -9.85
C GLY A 64 -4.15 10.26 -9.69
N TYR A 65 -4.84 10.06 -10.79
CA TYR A 65 -6.15 9.41 -10.84
C TYR A 65 -6.00 7.92 -11.09
N LEU A 66 -7.02 7.16 -10.68
CA LEU A 66 -7.04 5.73 -10.98
C LEU A 66 -7.18 5.52 -12.49
N PRO A 67 -6.50 4.53 -13.05
CA PRO A 67 -6.76 4.14 -14.43
C PRO A 67 -8.22 3.67 -14.58
N THR A 68 -8.80 3.98 -15.73
CA THR A 68 -10.15 3.54 -16.05
C THR A 68 -10.28 2.02 -15.86
N GLN A 69 -11.39 1.59 -15.27
CA GLN A 69 -11.72 0.18 -15.04
C GLN A 69 -10.83 -0.52 -14.00
N ARG A 70 -10.07 0.22 -13.22
CA ARG A 70 -9.36 -0.35 -12.08
C ARG A 70 -10.25 -0.32 -10.85
N TYR A 71 -10.11 -1.34 -10.03
CA TYR A 71 -10.82 -1.47 -8.78
C TYR A 71 -9.85 -1.61 -7.63
N GLU A 72 -10.27 -1.18 -6.47
CA GLU A 72 -9.54 -1.48 -5.25
C GLU A 72 -9.74 -2.96 -4.95
N ALA A 73 -8.64 -3.69 -4.82
CA ALA A 73 -8.69 -5.12 -4.59
C ALA A 73 -8.57 -5.41 -3.08
N PRO A 74 -9.35 -6.35 -2.56
CA PRO A 74 -9.30 -6.69 -1.14
C PRO A 74 -8.13 -7.63 -0.85
N TYR A 75 -7.23 -7.20 0.02
CA TYR A 75 -6.11 -8.00 0.47
C TYR A 75 -6.11 -8.15 1.98
N ASN A 76 -5.70 -9.31 2.45
CA ASN A 76 -5.22 -9.44 3.81
C ASN A 76 -3.78 -8.96 3.82
N VAL A 77 -3.48 -7.95 4.63
CA VAL A 77 -2.16 -7.34 4.67
C VAL A 77 -1.54 -7.54 6.04
N ILE A 78 -0.31 -8.01 6.04
CA ILE A 78 0.45 -8.28 7.26
C ILE A 78 1.79 -7.55 7.15
N LEU A 79 2.17 -6.88 8.25
CA LEU A 79 3.45 -6.21 8.36
C LEU A 79 4.42 -7.02 9.18
N GLN A 80 5.67 -7.04 8.74
CA GLN A 80 6.79 -7.60 9.49
C GLN A 80 7.92 -6.60 9.53
N THR A 81 8.47 -6.37 10.72
CA THR A 81 9.60 -5.46 10.87
C THR A 81 10.85 -6.26 11.15
N ALA A 82 11.86 -6.10 10.31
CA ALA A 82 13.16 -6.70 10.49
C ALA A 82 13.97 -5.94 11.54
N ARG A 83 15.05 -6.57 12.03
CA ARG A 83 15.91 -5.94 13.03
C ARG A 83 16.56 -4.66 12.53
N ASP A 84 16.85 -4.58 11.25
CA ASP A 84 17.43 -3.37 10.65
C ASP A 84 16.43 -2.25 10.47
N GLY A 85 15.16 -2.46 10.87
CA GLY A 85 14.09 -1.49 10.71
C GLY A 85 13.32 -1.59 9.40
N SER A 86 13.74 -2.41 8.47
CA SER A 86 13.00 -2.62 7.23
C SER A 86 11.63 -3.21 7.52
N ILE A 87 10.62 -2.73 6.80
CA ILE A 87 9.24 -3.17 6.98
C ILE A 87 8.81 -3.95 5.75
N TYR A 88 8.42 -5.19 5.94
CA TYR A 88 7.87 -6.03 4.89
C TYR A 88 6.35 -5.94 4.94
N VAL A 89 5.77 -5.56 3.81
CA VAL A 89 4.31 -5.44 3.67
C VAL A 89 3.86 -6.57 2.77
N ASN A 90 3.21 -7.57 3.35
CA ASN A 90 2.76 -8.76 2.64
C ASN A 90 1.26 -8.74 2.47
N GLY A 91 0.80 -8.96 1.24
CA GLY A 91 -0.61 -9.02 0.94
C GLY A 91 -1.00 -10.33 0.28
N GLN A 92 -2.19 -10.80 0.63
CA GLN A 92 -2.82 -11.95 0.00
C GLN A 92 -4.23 -11.56 -0.44
N LEU A 93 -4.52 -11.74 -1.72
CA LEU A 93 -5.82 -11.39 -2.28
C LEU A 93 -6.92 -12.26 -1.67
N ARG A 94 -8.00 -11.62 -1.23
CA ARG A 94 -9.15 -12.31 -0.62
C ARG A 94 -10.27 -12.61 -1.59
N GLY A 95 -10.24 -12.04 -2.78
CA GLY A 95 -11.32 -12.19 -3.74
C GLY A 95 -10.95 -13.06 -4.91
N THR A 96 -11.94 -13.62 -5.54
CA THR A 96 -11.83 -14.31 -6.82
C THR A 96 -12.88 -13.74 -7.77
N GLY A 97 -12.69 -13.98 -9.06
CA GLY A 97 -13.64 -13.55 -10.08
C GLY A 97 -13.02 -12.58 -11.08
N PRO A 98 -13.76 -12.30 -12.17
CA PRO A 98 -13.21 -11.51 -13.28
C PRO A 98 -12.83 -10.08 -12.89
N ARG A 99 -13.45 -9.55 -11.86
CA ARG A 99 -13.20 -8.24 -11.32
C ARG A 99 -11.78 -8.06 -10.83
N PHE A 100 -11.15 -9.15 -10.37
CA PHE A 100 -9.80 -9.13 -9.83
C PHE A 100 -8.80 -9.90 -10.69
N ALA A 101 -9.14 -10.12 -11.97
CA ALA A 101 -8.30 -10.92 -12.86
C ALA A 101 -6.89 -10.35 -13.02
N ASP A 102 -6.76 -9.02 -12.96
CA ASP A 102 -5.47 -8.35 -13.11
C ASP A 102 -4.77 -8.09 -11.77
N ALA A 103 -5.41 -8.44 -10.66
CA ALA A 103 -4.82 -8.24 -9.34
C ALA A 103 -3.86 -9.39 -9.02
N PRO A 104 -2.62 -9.10 -8.59
CA PRO A 104 -1.71 -10.18 -8.21
C PRO A 104 -2.27 -10.93 -7.00
N PRO A 105 -2.12 -12.27 -6.95
CA PRO A 105 -2.64 -13.05 -5.82
C PRO A 105 -1.91 -12.74 -4.53
N THR A 106 -0.65 -12.36 -4.60
CA THR A 106 0.16 -11.94 -3.47
C THR A 106 1.04 -10.78 -3.87
N PHE A 107 1.49 -10.01 -2.88
CA PHE A 107 2.54 -9.03 -3.09
C PHE A 107 3.40 -8.92 -1.84
N THR A 108 4.64 -8.48 -2.03
CA THR A 108 5.53 -8.12 -0.94
C THR A 108 6.30 -6.87 -1.31
N PHE A 109 6.12 -5.83 -0.51
CA PHE A 109 6.91 -4.61 -0.62
C PHE A 109 7.81 -4.48 0.59
N VAL A 110 9.01 -3.95 0.36
CA VAL A 110 9.96 -3.66 1.43
C VAL A 110 10.09 -2.16 1.55
N LEU A 111 9.83 -1.65 2.74
CA LEU A 111 9.92 -0.23 3.05
C LEU A 111 11.17 0.02 3.89
N PHE A 112 11.97 0.99 3.48
CA PHE A 112 13.21 1.33 4.16
C PHE A 112 13.04 2.66 4.89
N PRO A 113 12.85 2.64 6.24
CA PRO A 113 12.57 3.88 6.97
C PRO A 113 13.71 4.88 6.92
N ASN A 114 14.96 4.40 6.96
CA ASN A 114 16.13 5.27 7.06
C ASN A 114 16.31 6.20 5.85
N ASN A 115 15.93 5.74 4.66
CA ASN A 115 16.05 6.54 3.45
C ASN A 115 14.70 6.79 2.78
N ALA A 116 13.61 6.44 3.46
CA ALA A 116 12.24 6.63 2.98
C ALA A 116 12.01 6.07 1.56
N ASN A 117 12.69 4.99 1.23
CA ASN A 117 12.59 4.31 -0.04
C ASN A 117 11.81 3.01 0.10
N TRP A 118 11.43 2.41 -1.04
CA TRP A 118 10.75 1.12 -1.08
C TRP A 118 11.08 0.38 -2.36
N ARG A 119 10.83 -0.91 -2.36
CA ARG A 119 10.93 -1.72 -3.58
C ARG A 119 9.95 -2.88 -3.53
N ASN A 120 9.65 -3.42 -4.71
CA ASN A 120 8.84 -4.60 -4.83
C ASN A 120 9.74 -5.84 -4.69
N TYR A 121 9.54 -6.56 -3.60
CA TYR A 121 10.35 -7.73 -3.29
C TYR A 121 10.09 -8.89 -4.26
N ASP A 122 8.85 -9.00 -4.74
CA ASP A 122 8.43 -10.12 -5.60
C ASP A 122 9.08 -10.08 -6.99
N ASN A 123 9.56 -8.91 -7.41
CA ASN A 123 10.22 -8.76 -8.70
C ASN A 123 11.68 -9.18 -8.69
N GLN A 124 12.18 -9.67 -7.59
CA GLN A 124 13.56 -10.09 -7.50
C GLN A 124 13.72 -11.56 -7.90
N VAL A 125 14.75 -11.84 -8.65
CA VAL A 125 15.07 -13.22 -9.10
C VAL A 125 15.30 -14.11 -7.89
N ALA A 126 15.95 -13.59 -6.89
CA ALA A 126 16.14 -14.27 -5.61
C ALA A 126 16.14 -13.23 -4.51
N PRO A 127 15.66 -13.55 -3.32
CA PRO A 127 15.80 -12.65 -2.19
C PRO A 127 17.27 -12.42 -1.91
N PRO A 128 17.66 -11.21 -1.45
CA PRO A 128 19.03 -10.98 -1.06
C PRO A 128 19.45 -11.96 0.02
N PRO A 129 20.70 -12.41 0.01
CA PRO A 129 21.17 -13.31 1.04
C PRO A 129 20.95 -12.71 2.41
N VAL A 130 20.45 -13.53 3.32
CA VAL A 130 20.24 -13.13 4.69
C VAL A 130 21.56 -13.29 5.43
N SER A 131 22.12 -12.22 5.94
CA SER A 131 23.29 -12.30 6.79
C SER A 131 22.85 -12.31 8.24
N GLY A 132 23.02 -13.46 8.88
CA GLY A 132 22.63 -13.64 10.27
C GLY A 132 21.11 -13.77 10.42
N PRO A 133 20.61 -13.70 11.67
CA PRO A 133 19.20 -13.96 11.95
C PRO A 133 18.29 -12.77 11.75
N THR A 134 18.69 -11.76 11.01
CA THR A 134 18.04 -10.46 11.10
C THR A 134 17.38 -9.98 9.84
N ALA A 135 17.68 -10.57 8.69
CA ALA A 135 17.26 -9.99 7.43
C ALA A 135 15.82 -10.35 7.08
N ILE A 136 15.36 -11.50 7.51
CA ILE A 136 13.96 -11.88 7.37
C ILE A 136 13.32 -11.82 8.75
N PRO A 137 12.30 -10.99 8.93
CA PRO A 137 11.69 -10.88 10.24
C PRO A 137 11.02 -12.18 10.64
N PRO A 138 11.06 -12.49 11.92
CA PRO A 138 10.20 -13.54 12.44
C PRO A 138 8.74 -13.16 12.26
N LEU A 139 7.92 -14.14 12.13
CA LEU A 139 6.48 -13.94 11.98
C LEU A 139 5.86 -13.63 13.32
N GLY A 140 6.07 -12.46 13.80
CA GLY A 140 5.64 -12.07 15.13
C GLY A 140 4.48 -11.11 15.15
N PHE A 141 3.60 -11.27 14.27
CA PHE A 141 2.47 -10.36 14.27
C PHE A 141 1.42 -10.75 15.26
#